data_cb563744aadd51b7459c99354a7cb092
#
_entry.id   cb563744aadd51b7459c99354a7cb092
#
_cell.length_a   1.000
_cell.length_b   1.000
_cell.length_c   1.000
_cell.angle_alpha   90.00
_cell.angle_beta   90.00
_cell.angle_gamma   90.00
#
_symmetry.space_group_name_H-M   'P 1'
#
loop_
_entity.id
_entity.type
_entity.pdbx_description
1 polymer ?
#
loop_
_entity_poly.entity_id
_entity_poly.type
_entity_poly.pdbx_seq_one_letter_code
_entity_poly.pdbx_strand_id
1 'polypeptide(L)'
;ADGSTAFVVHLSDEELSARLIEDFLMKPLRGATEGATVQSAAYAIYRLLRHVCGCTAGTPEHLPAWQEKQLNRRSDAWSRLSEAQRRAVEMWASLDGVTRHAVLPYLSTNPNMNNTAYPDDPSPLYRPGVRYASWLCRWALQLQARVEKLRDGGAASTEQKRRAELLLCVKPCLHQNDAALALQLIPYLLLHLLHHAPDKSASATLAPSLEEMRAVLTHAEQPAAAAAAPPAAAGAGETAASGSLALCCEATFFVLDTLGAWESQQKRADQFREARKLRAFTEAVPRMLLARAALRCGAACRALRYVEQHADETARPTPQEFNLSKGEARRELPADEVALLHAAYGRIDEPDAFVGLGRMRSATSLVEEVRELQHQGRYSAAVSCYQTALQQQQFRQQA
;
A
#
# COMPACT_ATOMS: atom_id res chain seq x y z
N ALA A 1 6.06 14.08 -16.70
CA ALA A 1 6.34 12.69 -17.02
C ALA A 1 5.14 11.88 -16.51
N ASP A 2 4.22 11.59 -17.40
CA ASP A 2 2.94 10.93 -17.13
C ASP A 2 3.18 9.44 -16.89
N GLY A 3 3.48 9.10 -15.65
CA GLY A 3 3.52 7.72 -15.17
C GLY A 3 2.13 7.22 -14.78
N SER A 4 1.17 7.24 -15.69
CA SER A 4 -0.06 6.48 -15.52
C SER A 4 0.25 5.01 -15.68
N THR A 5 0.80 4.38 -14.66
CA THR A 5 0.79 2.92 -14.53
C THR A 5 -0.64 2.51 -14.26
N ALA A 6 -1.38 2.22 -15.34
CA ALA A 6 -2.67 1.56 -15.24
C ALA A 6 -2.46 0.27 -14.44
N PHE A 7 -2.99 0.22 -13.21
CA PHE A 7 -2.94 -0.95 -12.36
C PHE A 7 -3.75 -2.07 -13.02
N VAL A 8 -3.08 -2.99 -13.68
CA VAL A 8 -3.71 -4.21 -14.20
C VAL A 8 -3.88 -5.16 -13.01
N VAL A 9 -5.10 -5.35 -12.60
CA VAL A 9 -5.49 -5.95 -11.33
C VAL A 9 -5.49 -7.49 -11.34
N HIS A 10 -5.69 -8.11 -12.47
CA HIS A 10 -5.56 -9.55 -12.64
C HIS A 10 -4.40 -9.85 -13.59
N LEU A 11 -3.19 -9.78 -13.05
CA LEU A 11 -2.06 -10.36 -13.74
C LEU A 11 -2.13 -11.88 -13.63
N SER A 12 -2.02 -12.56 -14.75
CA SER A 12 -1.70 -13.99 -14.77
C SER A 12 -0.41 -14.24 -13.99
N ASP A 13 -0.16 -15.46 -13.57
CA ASP A 13 1.10 -15.80 -12.89
C ASP A 13 2.32 -15.46 -13.73
N GLU A 14 2.18 -15.53 -15.04
CA GLU A 14 3.23 -15.22 -16.02
C GLU A 14 3.49 -13.72 -16.10
N GLU A 15 2.44 -12.92 -16.25
CA GLU A 15 2.56 -11.46 -16.27
C GLU A 15 3.11 -10.90 -14.96
N LEU A 16 2.68 -11.45 -13.82
CA LEU A 16 3.23 -11.06 -12.52
C LEU A 16 4.71 -11.45 -12.42
N SER A 17 5.08 -12.65 -12.87
CA SER A 17 6.48 -13.09 -12.90
C SER A 17 7.34 -12.21 -13.78
N ALA A 18 6.87 -11.86 -14.99
CA ALA A 18 7.56 -10.97 -15.91
C ALA A 18 7.78 -9.58 -15.29
N ARG A 19 6.75 -8.98 -14.71
CA ARG A 19 6.87 -7.67 -14.03
C ARG A 19 7.82 -7.70 -12.83
N LEU A 20 7.74 -8.73 -11.98
CA LEU A 20 8.67 -8.86 -10.86
C LEU A 20 10.12 -8.94 -11.33
N ILE A 21 10.38 -9.65 -12.43
CA ILE A 21 11.72 -9.74 -13.01
C ILE A 21 12.15 -8.39 -13.58
N GLU A 22 11.37 -7.80 -14.48
CA GLU A 22 11.75 -6.60 -15.24
C GLU A 22 11.84 -5.35 -14.37
N ASP A 23 10.85 -5.12 -13.52
CA ASP A 23 10.72 -3.89 -12.75
C ASP A 23 11.59 -3.89 -11.48
N PHE A 24 11.83 -5.07 -10.87
CA PHE A 24 12.48 -5.15 -9.56
C PHE A 24 13.77 -5.97 -9.57
N LEU A 25 13.76 -7.22 -10.07
CA LEU A 25 14.87 -8.14 -9.88
C LEU A 25 16.06 -7.89 -10.82
N MET A 26 15.83 -7.33 -12.00
CA MET A 26 16.93 -6.97 -12.92
C MET A 26 17.72 -5.74 -12.46
N LYS A 27 17.11 -4.82 -11.72
CA LYS A 27 17.78 -3.60 -11.24
C LYS A 27 18.95 -3.89 -10.30
N PRO A 28 18.80 -4.71 -9.23
CA PRO A 28 19.90 -5.12 -8.39
C PRO A 28 21.04 -5.81 -9.16
N LEU A 29 20.73 -6.62 -10.17
CA LEU A 29 21.73 -7.31 -10.96
C LEU A 29 22.62 -6.39 -11.79
N ARG A 30 22.08 -5.22 -12.16
CA ARG A 30 22.81 -4.22 -12.98
C ARG A 30 23.58 -3.21 -12.14
N GLY A 31 23.18 -2.96 -10.89
CA GLY A 31 23.70 -1.83 -10.12
C GLY A 31 24.12 -2.11 -8.68
N ALA A 32 23.81 -3.30 -8.13
CA ALA A 32 24.15 -3.60 -6.75
C ALA A 32 25.64 -3.98 -6.61
N THR A 33 26.27 -3.40 -5.61
CA THR A 33 27.67 -3.75 -5.23
C THR A 33 27.70 -4.90 -4.22
N GLU A 34 26.59 -5.18 -3.55
CA GLU A 34 26.48 -6.23 -2.53
C GLU A 34 26.20 -7.59 -3.16
N GLY A 35 27.12 -8.52 -3.00
CA GLY A 35 27.00 -9.88 -3.55
C GLY A 35 25.76 -10.64 -3.06
N ALA A 36 25.33 -10.43 -1.82
CA ALA A 36 24.13 -11.05 -1.26
C ALA A 36 22.84 -10.60 -1.97
N THR A 37 22.73 -9.31 -2.31
CA THR A 37 21.59 -8.75 -3.05
C THR A 37 21.52 -9.31 -4.46
N VAL A 38 22.66 -9.38 -5.15
CA VAL A 38 22.77 -9.97 -6.50
C VAL A 38 22.38 -11.45 -6.48
N GLN A 39 22.88 -12.22 -5.52
CA GLN A 39 22.57 -13.64 -5.37
C GLN A 39 21.08 -13.88 -5.10
N SER A 40 20.47 -13.08 -4.20
CA SER A 40 19.06 -13.18 -3.87
C SER A 40 18.17 -12.87 -5.08
N ALA A 41 18.50 -11.84 -5.85
CA ALA A 41 17.78 -11.47 -7.07
C ALA A 41 17.90 -12.55 -8.15
N ALA A 42 19.12 -13.05 -8.42
CA ALA A 42 19.35 -14.11 -9.40
C ALA A 42 18.62 -15.41 -9.03
N TYR A 43 18.61 -15.76 -7.75
CA TYR A 43 17.87 -16.91 -7.23
C TYR A 43 16.35 -16.74 -7.37
N ALA A 44 15.83 -15.55 -7.08
CA ALA A 44 14.42 -15.25 -7.24
C ALA A 44 13.98 -15.37 -8.71
N ILE A 45 14.75 -14.85 -9.65
CA ILE A 45 14.51 -15.00 -11.10
C ILE A 45 14.49 -16.48 -11.48
N TYR A 46 15.47 -17.26 -11.02
CA TYR A 46 15.51 -18.69 -11.25
C TYR A 46 14.23 -19.40 -10.75
N ARG A 47 13.79 -19.06 -9.53
CA ARG A 47 12.55 -19.61 -8.95
C ARG A 47 11.32 -19.25 -9.77
N LEU A 48 11.19 -18.00 -10.23
CA LEU A 48 10.09 -17.52 -11.07
C LEU A 48 10.09 -18.23 -12.43
N LEU A 49 11.22 -18.39 -13.08
CA LEU A 49 11.34 -19.13 -14.34
C LEU A 49 10.88 -20.60 -14.18
N ARG A 50 11.30 -21.27 -13.10
CA ARG A 50 10.83 -22.63 -12.79
C ARG A 50 9.32 -22.68 -12.57
N HIS A 51 8.79 -21.70 -11.88
CA HIS A 51 7.36 -21.61 -11.62
C HIS A 51 6.57 -21.46 -12.94
N VAL A 52 6.97 -20.58 -13.84
CA VAL A 52 6.36 -20.38 -15.17
C VAL A 52 6.48 -21.65 -16.00
N CYS A 53 7.60 -22.35 -15.93
CA CYS A 53 7.84 -23.63 -16.63
C CYS A 53 6.92 -24.78 -16.15
N GLY A 54 6.21 -24.60 -15.01
CA GLY A 54 5.37 -25.63 -14.43
C GLY A 54 6.13 -26.71 -13.65
N CYS A 55 7.42 -26.49 -13.36
CA CYS A 55 8.23 -27.41 -12.57
C CYS A 55 7.84 -27.30 -11.09
N THR A 56 7.29 -28.35 -10.50
CA THR A 56 7.00 -28.42 -9.07
C THR A 56 8.27 -28.61 -8.25
N ALA A 57 8.28 -28.11 -7.02
CA ALA A 57 9.39 -28.32 -6.09
C ALA A 57 9.60 -29.82 -5.88
N GLY A 58 10.76 -30.36 -6.26
CA GLY A 58 11.13 -31.75 -6.04
C GLY A 58 11.29 -32.61 -7.31
N THR A 59 10.84 -32.19 -8.46
CA THR A 59 11.17 -32.87 -9.71
C THR A 59 12.48 -32.33 -10.28
N PRO A 60 13.54 -33.17 -10.41
CA PRO A 60 14.79 -32.77 -11.03
C PRO A 60 14.69 -32.77 -12.56
N GLU A 61 13.52 -32.43 -13.09
CA GLU A 61 13.39 -32.26 -14.52
C GLU A 61 14.24 -31.05 -14.91
N HIS A 62 15.33 -31.35 -15.59
CA HIS A 62 16.18 -30.37 -16.22
C HIS A 62 15.29 -29.40 -16.97
N LEU A 63 15.27 -28.15 -16.55
CA LEU A 63 14.82 -27.08 -17.43
C LEU A 63 15.44 -27.38 -18.78
N PRO A 64 14.68 -27.54 -19.86
CA PRO A 64 15.20 -27.98 -21.15
C PRO A 64 16.42 -27.15 -21.42
N ALA A 65 17.55 -27.80 -21.72
CA ALA A 65 18.87 -27.17 -21.77
C ALA A 65 18.74 -25.80 -22.45
N TRP A 66 18.90 -24.73 -21.68
CA TRP A 66 18.69 -23.33 -22.06
C TRP A 66 19.80 -22.84 -23.02
N GLN A 67 20.33 -23.77 -23.80
CA GLN A 67 21.34 -23.49 -24.81
C GLN A 67 20.70 -22.70 -25.94
N GLU A 68 21.39 -21.69 -26.44
CA GLU A 68 20.95 -20.84 -27.55
C GLU A 68 20.49 -21.61 -28.81
N LYS A 69 21.01 -22.84 -29.02
CA LYS A 69 20.57 -23.71 -30.09
C LYS A 69 19.13 -24.18 -30.03
N GLN A 70 18.49 -24.16 -28.81
CA GLN A 70 17.11 -24.58 -28.63
C GLN A 70 16.11 -23.41 -28.75
N LEU A 71 16.58 -22.18 -28.77
CA LEU A 71 15.75 -20.99 -29.01
C LEU A 71 15.27 -20.85 -30.46
N ASN A 72 15.75 -21.73 -31.37
CA ASN A 72 15.27 -21.72 -32.74
C ASN A 72 13.83 -22.28 -32.81
N ARG A 73 12.85 -21.37 -32.96
CA ARG A 73 11.41 -21.69 -33.08
C ARG A 73 11.08 -22.68 -34.23
N ARG A 74 11.98 -22.94 -35.14
CA ARG A 74 11.83 -23.88 -36.26
C ARG A 74 12.41 -25.28 -35.97
N SER A 75 12.97 -25.49 -34.76
CA SER A 75 13.57 -26.80 -34.42
C SER A 75 12.49 -27.77 -33.90
N ASP A 76 12.69 -29.07 -34.16
CA ASP A 76 11.87 -30.14 -33.60
C ASP A 76 11.88 -30.13 -32.08
N ALA A 77 12.95 -29.62 -31.45
CA ALA A 77 13.04 -29.47 -30.02
C ALA A 77 12.01 -28.45 -29.46
N TRP A 78 11.76 -27.34 -30.20
CA TRP A 78 10.76 -26.34 -29.82
C TRP A 78 9.34 -26.92 -29.88
N SER A 79 9.03 -27.73 -30.90
CA SER A 79 7.69 -28.31 -31.06
C SER A 79 7.35 -29.32 -29.95
N ARG A 80 8.35 -29.94 -29.31
CA ARG A 80 8.19 -30.89 -28.20
C ARG A 80 7.98 -30.22 -26.84
N LEU A 81 8.24 -28.91 -26.72
CA LEU A 81 8.04 -28.17 -25.45
C LEU A 81 6.54 -27.96 -25.20
N SER A 82 6.15 -28.10 -23.95
CA SER A 82 4.84 -27.67 -23.48
C SER A 82 4.67 -26.16 -23.62
N GLU A 83 3.46 -25.66 -23.60
CA GLU A 83 3.19 -24.22 -23.68
C GLU A 83 3.88 -23.46 -22.55
N ALA A 84 3.81 -23.95 -21.30
CA ALA A 84 4.48 -23.38 -20.16
C ALA A 84 6.01 -23.33 -20.33
N GLN A 85 6.59 -24.40 -20.86
CA GLN A 85 8.03 -24.45 -21.15
C GLN A 85 8.43 -23.44 -22.24
N ARG A 86 7.64 -23.27 -23.31
CA ARG A 86 7.88 -22.26 -24.34
C ARG A 86 7.87 -20.85 -23.76
N ARG A 87 6.88 -20.54 -22.93
CA ARG A 87 6.80 -19.23 -22.25
C ARG A 87 8.00 -18.98 -21.35
N ALA A 88 8.42 -19.97 -20.57
CA ALA A 88 9.62 -19.83 -19.73
C ALA A 88 10.89 -19.59 -20.58
N VAL A 89 11.02 -20.25 -21.74
CA VAL A 89 12.13 -20.02 -22.70
C VAL A 89 12.06 -18.61 -23.30
N GLU A 90 10.87 -18.13 -23.66
CA GLU A 90 10.68 -16.77 -24.16
C GLU A 90 11.02 -15.71 -23.10
N MET A 91 10.60 -15.93 -21.86
CA MET A 91 10.97 -15.09 -20.72
C MET A 91 12.49 -15.09 -20.48
N TRP A 92 13.14 -16.25 -20.56
CA TRP A 92 14.60 -16.35 -20.49
C TRP A 92 15.29 -15.57 -21.62
N ALA A 93 14.76 -15.65 -22.83
CA ALA A 93 15.31 -14.96 -24.01
C ALA A 93 15.17 -13.44 -23.92
N SER A 94 14.15 -12.94 -23.22
CA SER A 94 13.95 -11.50 -23.00
C SER A 94 14.93 -10.90 -21.99
N LEU A 95 15.57 -11.73 -21.14
CA LEU A 95 16.56 -11.26 -20.17
C LEU A 95 17.82 -10.75 -20.88
N ASP A 96 18.44 -9.72 -20.31
CA ASP A 96 19.72 -9.22 -20.79
C ASP A 96 20.89 -10.18 -20.46
N GLY A 97 22.03 -9.97 -21.10
CA GLY A 97 23.21 -10.84 -20.97
C GLY A 97 23.75 -10.90 -19.54
N VAL A 98 23.72 -9.79 -18.80
CA VAL A 98 24.18 -9.70 -17.40
C VAL A 98 23.29 -10.54 -16.52
N THR A 99 21.98 -10.38 -16.64
CA THR A 99 20.97 -11.13 -15.87
C THR A 99 21.07 -12.61 -16.18
N ARG A 100 21.13 -13.01 -17.45
CA ARG A 100 21.31 -14.42 -17.84
C ARG A 100 22.57 -15.02 -17.23
N HIS A 101 23.71 -14.31 -17.29
CA HIS A 101 24.96 -14.78 -16.70
C HIS A 101 24.87 -14.99 -15.19
N ALA A 102 24.18 -14.08 -14.46
CA ALA A 102 24.00 -14.20 -13.03
C ALA A 102 23.06 -15.35 -12.64
N VAL A 103 22.04 -15.66 -13.45
CA VAL A 103 21.06 -16.73 -13.18
C VAL A 103 21.57 -18.13 -13.60
N LEU A 104 22.45 -18.19 -14.62
CA LEU A 104 22.93 -19.44 -15.21
C LEU A 104 23.46 -20.48 -14.19
N PRO A 105 24.26 -20.12 -13.15
CA PRO A 105 24.72 -21.08 -12.14
C PRO A 105 23.58 -21.80 -11.43
N TYR A 106 22.47 -21.11 -11.16
CA TYR A 106 21.32 -21.69 -10.46
C TYR A 106 20.55 -22.70 -11.33
N LEU A 107 20.53 -22.50 -12.64
CA LEU A 107 19.92 -23.43 -13.58
C LEU A 107 20.66 -24.78 -13.61
N SER A 108 21.99 -24.77 -13.40
CA SER A 108 22.82 -25.96 -13.47
C SER A 108 22.92 -26.73 -12.15
N THR A 109 22.80 -26.05 -11.01
CA THR A 109 23.07 -26.65 -9.68
C THR A 109 21.84 -26.95 -8.84
N ASN A 110 20.66 -26.44 -9.23
CA ASN A 110 19.41 -26.56 -8.49
C ASN A 110 19.58 -26.25 -6.96
N PRO A 111 20.13 -25.09 -6.60
CA PRO A 111 20.48 -24.78 -5.23
C PRO A 111 19.22 -24.65 -4.37
N ASN A 112 19.28 -25.12 -3.16
CA ASN A 112 18.30 -24.83 -2.13
C ASN A 112 18.88 -23.73 -1.22
N MET A 113 18.56 -22.47 -1.48
CA MET A 113 18.88 -21.39 -0.54
C MET A 113 17.99 -21.56 0.69
N ASN A 114 18.58 -21.80 1.84
CA ASN A 114 17.86 -21.99 3.09
C ASN A 114 16.90 -20.82 3.34
N ASN A 115 15.63 -21.09 3.19
CA ASN A 115 14.56 -20.20 3.61
C ASN A 115 14.49 -20.26 5.14
N THR A 116 15.26 -19.42 5.82
CA THR A 116 15.09 -19.22 7.24
C THR A 116 13.65 -18.80 7.51
N ALA A 117 12.97 -19.56 8.37
CA ALA A 117 11.63 -19.18 8.80
C ALA A 117 11.70 -17.80 9.45
N TYR A 118 10.84 -16.89 9.02
CA TYR A 118 10.75 -15.59 9.66
C TYR A 118 10.06 -15.76 11.01
N PRO A 119 10.63 -15.20 12.11
CA PRO A 119 10.00 -15.30 13.42
C PRO A 119 8.60 -14.65 13.40
N ASP A 120 7.65 -15.27 14.10
CA ASP A 120 6.31 -14.71 14.30
C ASP A 120 6.44 -13.51 15.28
N ASP A 121 6.79 -12.36 14.76
CA ASP A 121 6.85 -11.13 15.55
C ASP A 121 5.42 -10.68 15.93
N PRO A 122 5.21 -10.22 17.16
CA PRO A 122 3.90 -9.70 17.56
C PRO A 122 3.51 -8.47 16.75
N SER A 123 2.27 -8.41 16.26
CA SER A 123 1.71 -7.21 15.61
C SER A 123 1.36 -6.15 16.66
N PRO A 124 1.47 -4.84 16.35
CA PRO A 124 2.04 -4.27 15.12
C PRO A 124 3.56 -4.26 15.10
N LEU A 125 4.15 -4.47 13.91
CA LEU A 125 5.59 -4.39 13.66
C LEU A 125 6.09 -2.95 13.65
N TYR A 126 5.18 -2.03 13.27
CA TYR A 126 5.48 -0.61 13.24
C TYR A 126 5.79 -0.09 14.65
N ARG A 127 6.90 0.62 14.77
CA ARG A 127 7.31 1.34 15.98
C ARG A 127 7.78 2.73 15.58
N PRO A 128 7.53 3.77 16.41
CA PRO A 128 8.12 5.09 16.17
C PRO A 128 9.63 5.00 15.98
N GLY A 129 10.15 5.63 14.93
CA GLY A 129 11.58 5.63 14.60
C GLY A 129 12.07 4.39 13.80
N VAL A 130 11.23 3.44 13.48
CA VAL A 130 11.61 2.33 12.59
C VAL A 130 11.95 2.84 11.18
N ARG A 131 12.97 2.26 10.56
CA ARG A 131 13.31 2.57 9.16
C ARG A 131 12.24 2.02 8.22
N TYR A 132 11.78 2.84 7.28
CA TYR A 132 10.76 2.49 6.30
C TYR A 132 11.00 1.14 5.61
N ALA A 133 12.19 0.93 5.03
CA ALA A 133 12.52 -0.30 4.32
C ALA A 133 12.45 -1.54 5.23
N SER A 134 12.99 -1.45 6.44
CA SER A 134 12.97 -2.56 7.40
C SER A 134 11.55 -2.90 7.83
N TRP A 135 10.73 -1.90 8.13
CA TRP A 135 9.32 -2.12 8.47
C TRP A 135 8.54 -2.79 7.34
N LEU A 136 8.66 -2.26 6.12
CA LEU A 136 7.90 -2.74 4.99
C LEU A 136 8.26 -4.18 4.59
N CYS A 137 9.57 -4.50 4.58
CA CYS A 137 10.04 -5.85 4.30
C CYS A 137 9.62 -6.84 5.39
N ARG A 138 9.66 -6.45 6.67
CA ARG A 138 9.19 -7.29 7.77
C ARG A 138 7.68 -7.56 7.64
N TRP A 139 6.87 -6.57 7.28
CA TRP A 139 5.45 -6.76 7.03
C TRP A 139 5.20 -7.72 5.87
N ALA A 140 5.89 -7.55 4.75
CA ALA A 140 5.81 -8.47 3.62
C ALA A 140 6.21 -9.91 3.99
N LEU A 141 7.30 -10.10 4.74
CA LEU A 141 7.75 -11.41 5.24
C LEU A 141 6.74 -12.06 6.18
N GLN A 142 6.09 -11.29 7.06
CA GLN A 142 5.03 -11.78 7.92
C GLN A 142 3.80 -12.25 7.10
N LEU A 143 3.43 -11.51 6.06
CA LEU A 143 2.36 -11.92 5.13
C LEU A 143 2.75 -13.19 4.37
N GLN A 144 3.99 -13.28 3.88
CA GLN A 144 4.48 -14.50 3.23
C GLN A 144 4.44 -15.72 4.16
N ALA A 145 4.81 -15.58 5.43
CA ALA A 145 4.72 -16.66 6.41
C ALA A 145 3.27 -17.17 6.59
N ARG A 146 2.29 -16.27 6.50
CA ARG A 146 0.86 -16.65 6.52
C ARG A 146 0.42 -17.34 5.24
N VAL A 147 0.87 -16.88 4.08
CA VAL A 147 0.64 -17.54 2.78
C VAL A 147 1.23 -18.95 2.80
N GLU A 148 2.43 -19.12 3.37
CA GLU A 148 3.09 -20.42 3.53
C GLU A 148 2.28 -21.37 4.43
N LYS A 149 1.80 -20.90 5.59
CA LYS A 149 0.91 -21.66 6.48
C LYS A 149 -0.39 -22.09 5.78
N LEU A 150 -0.99 -21.22 4.94
CA LEU A 150 -2.19 -21.57 4.17
C LEU A 150 -1.91 -22.60 3.08
N ARG A 151 -0.79 -22.47 2.37
CA ARG A 151 -0.36 -23.45 1.35
C ARG A 151 -0.22 -24.85 1.93
N ASP A 152 0.41 -24.94 3.11
CA ASP A 152 0.74 -26.19 3.78
C ASP A 152 -0.47 -26.81 4.51
N GLY A 153 -1.53 -26.05 4.74
CA GLY A 153 -2.72 -26.41 5.51
C GLY A 153 -3.67 -27.42 4.86
N GLY A 154 -3.27 -28.11 3.81
CA GLY A 154 -3.98 -29.28 3.24
C GLY A 154 -5.28 -28.99 2.46
N ALA A 155 -5.99 -27.89 2.74
CA ALA A 155 -7.26 -27.53 2.09
C ALA A 155 -7.10 -26.71 0.80
N ALA A 156 -5.87 -26.27 0.48
CA ALA A 156 -5.60 -25.40 -0.67
C ALA A 156 -5.66 -26.19 -1.99
N SER A 157 -6.36 -25.63 -2.99
CA SER A 157 -6.37 -26.17 -4.36
C SER A 157 -4.97 -26.12 -5.00
N THR A 158 -4.77 -26.87 -6.08
CA THR A 158 -3.51 -26.88 -6.82
C THR A 158 -3.15 -25.48 -7.35
N GLU A 159 -4.13 -24.73 -7.84
CA GLU A 159 -3.95 -23.38 -8.32
C GLU A 159 -3.55 -22.42 -7.19
N GLN A 160 -4.20 -22.54 -6.03
CA GLN A 160 -3.86 -21.77 -4.83
C GLN A 160 -2.43 -22.00 -4.37
N LYS A 161 -2.00 -23.28 -4.33
CA LYS A 161 -0.62 -23.66 -4.01
C LYS A 161 0.36 -23.07 -5.00
N ARG A 162 0.04 -23.13 -6.29
CA ARG A 162 0.86 -22.57 -7.36
C ARG A 162 1.03 -21.05 -7.19
N ARG A 163 -0.08 -20.33 -6.98
CA ARG A 163 -0.02 -18.87 -6.73
C ARG A 163 0.75 -18.52 -5.48
N ALA A 164 0.60 -19.28 -4.39
CA ALA A 164 1.38 -19.10 -3.18
C ALA A 164 2.89 -19.29 -3.43
N GLU A 165 3.28 -20.34 -4.17
CA GLU A 165 4.68 -20.59 -4.54
C GLU A 165 5.30 -19.42 -5.31
N LEU A 166 4.56 -18.83 -6.26
CA LEU A 166 5.00 -17.64 -6.98
C LEU A 166 5.32 -16.49 -6.02
N LEU A 167 4.37 -16.17 -5.12
CA LEU A 167 4.54 -15.08 -4.16
C LEU A 167 5.70 -15.33 -3.17
N LEU A 168 6.05 -16.58 -2.92
CA LEU A 168 7.17 -16.97 -2.06
C LEU A 168 8.53 -16.98 -2.78
N CYS A 169 8.57 -16.94 -4.13
CA CYS A 169 9.83 -16.98 -4.89
C CYS A 169 10.77 -15.82 -4.55
N VAL A 170 10.23 -14.65 -4.21
CA VAL A 170 10.99 -13.42 -3.96
C VAL A 170 11.37 -13.20 -2.48
N LYS A 171 11.08 -14.17 -1.60
CA LYS A 171 11.39 -14.12 -0.15
C LYS A 171 12.85 -13.75 0.13
N PRO A 172 13.86 -14.29 -0.56
CA PRO A 172 15.25 -13.92 -0.32
C PRO A 172 15.57 -12.43 -0.54
N CYS A 173 14.90 -11.78 -1.49
CA CYS A 173 15.09 -10.35 -1.76
C CYS A 173 14.54 -9.46 -0.64
N LEU A 174 13.43 -9.88 0.00
CA LEU A 174 12.87 -9.17 1.13
C LEU A 174 13.80 -9.19 2.36
N HIS A 175 14.57 -10.25 2.54
CA HIS A 175 15.60 -10.32 3.60
C HIS A 175 16.75 -9.34 3.36
N GLN A 176 16.94 -8.86 2.12
CA GLN A 176 17.91 -7.81 1.76
C GLN A 176 17.31 -6.39 1.86
N ASN A 177 16.15 -6.22 2.49
CA ASN A 177 15.44 -4.95 2.67
C ASN A 177 15.08 -4.23 1.36
N ASP A 178 14.70 -4.95 0.32
CA ASP A 178 14.17 -4.37 -0.92
C ASP A 178 12.75 -3.83 -0.67
N ALA A 179 12.68 -2.55 -0.29
CA ALA A 179 11.42 -1.88 0.02
C ALA A 179 10.53 -1.69 -1.21
N ALA A 180 11.10 -1.50 -2.40
CA ALA A 180 10.33 -1.30 -3.61
C ALA A 180 9.59 -2.58 -4.01
N LEU A 181 10.29 -3.72 -3.94
CA LEU A 181 9.70 -5.03 -4.15
C LEU A 181 8.63 -5.34 -3.08
N ALA A 182 8.94 -5.05 -1.79
CA ALA A 182 8.00 -5.27 -0.69
C ALA A 182 6.70 -4.50 -0.88
N LEU A 183 6.78 -3.21 -1.27
CA LEU A 183 5.63 -2.35 -1.51
C LEU A 183 4.69 -2.92 -2.58
N GLN A 184 5.25 -3.41 -3.67
CA GLN A 184 4.47 -4.01 -4.76
C GLN A 184 3.90 -5.38 -4.39
N LEU A 185 4.59 -6.14 -3.57
CA LEU A 185 4.18 -7.51 -3.21
C LEU A 185 3.06 -7.54 -2.18
N ILE A 186 3.04 -6.62 -1.20
CA ILE A 186 2.07 -6.58 -0.11
C ILE A 186 0.61 -6.65 -0.59
N PRO A 187 0.14 -5.85 -1.58
CA PRO A 187 -1.22 -5.96 -2.08
C PRO A 187 -1.57 -7.35 -2.61
N TYR A 188 -0.67 -8.01 -3.34
CA TYR A 188 -0.88 -9.36 -3.87
C TYR A 188 -0.94 -10.42 -2.76
N LEU A 189 -0.11 -10.28 -1.72
CA LEU A 189 -0.14 -11.15 -0.55
C LEU A 189 -1.47 -10.99 0.20
N LEU A 190 -1.92 -9.76 0.44
CA LEU A 190 -3.20 -9.48 1.08
C LEU A 190 -4.37 -10.01 0.26
N LEU A 191 -4.36 -9.82 -1.06
CA LEU A 191 -5.37 -10.35 -1.96
C LEU A 191 -5.43 -11.87 -1.89
N HIS A 192 -4.27 -12.55 -1.96
CA HIS A 192 -4.19 -14.01 -1.85
C HIS A 192 -4.79 -14.49 -0.52
N LEU A 193 -4.45 -13.85 0.59
CA LEU A 193 -4.98 -14.17 1.91
C LEU A 193 -6.49 -13.93 2.01
N LEU A 194 -7.01 -12.84 1.42
CA LEU A 194 -8.45 -12.52 1.38
C LEU A 194 -9.26 -13.54 0.57
N HIS A 195 -8.74 -13.96 -0.58
CA HIS A 195 -9.41 -14.94 -1.43
C HIS A 195 -9.56 -16.29 -0.74
N HIS A 196 -8.55 -16.70 0.03
CA HIS A 196 -8.49 -18.03 0.63
C HIS A 196 -8.95 -18.09 2.09
N ALA A 197 -9.15 -16.93 2.71
CA ALA A 197 -9.76 -16.90 4.04
C ALA A 197 -11.24 -17.32 3.96
N PRO A 198 -11.70 -18.26 4.82
CA PRO A 198 -13.11 -18.55 4.94
C PRO A 198 -13.86 -17.26 5.34
N ASP A 199 -15.07 -17.06 4.79
CA ASP A 199 -15.82 -15.80 4.95
C ASP A 199 -15.99 -15.35 6.41
N LYS A 200 -16.11 -16.30 7.34
CA LYS A 200 -16.24 -16.02 8.78
C LYS A 200 -14.93 -15.65 9.49
N SER A 201 -13.78 -15.97 8.91
CA SER A 201 -12.46 -15.75 9.51
C SER A 201 -11.59 -14.77 8.72
N ALA A 202 -12.08 -14.22 7.62
CA ALA A 202 -11.32 -13.28 6.79
C ALA A 202 -10.84 -12.07 7.60
N SER A 203 -11.71 -11.50 8.45
CA SER A 203 -11.34 -10.39 9.33
C SER A 203 -10.30 -10.80 10.37
N ALA A 204 -10.41 -12.00 10.96
CA ALA A 204 -9.45 -12.48 11.96
C ALA A 204 -8.07 -12.79 11.35
N THR A 205 -8.04 -13.37 10.14
CA THR A 205 -6.79 -13.67 9.44
C THR A 205 -6.01 -12.42 9.08
N LEU A 206 -6.71 -11.32 8.79
CA LEU A 206 -6.11 -10.05 8.37
C LEU A 206 -6.09 -8.98 9.47
N ALA A 207 -6.64 -9.26 10.66
CA ALA A 207 -6.59 -8.35 11.79
C ALA A 207 -5.20 -7.77 12.06
N PRO A 208 -4.12 -8.56 12.06
CA PRO A 208 -2.77 -7.99 12.26
C PRO A 208 -2.34 -7.02 11.17
N SER A 209 -2.79 -7.20 9.91
CA SER A 209 -2.49 -6.22 8.85
C SER A 209 -3.27 -4.92 9.01
N LEU A 210 -4.50 -5.00 9.52
CA LEU A 210 -5.29 -3.82 9.89
C LEU A 210 -4.67 -3.09 11.08
N GLU A 211 -4.18 -3.83 12.08
CA GLU A 211 -3.47 -3.27 13.24
C GLU A 211 -2.18 -2.56 12.79
N GLU A 212 -1.46 -3.13 11.84
CA GLU A 212 -0.25 -2.54 11.25
C GLU A 212 -0.56 -1.18 10.61
N MET A 213 -1.57 -1.14 9.71
CA MET A 213 -2.01 0.09 9.06
C MET A 213 -2.48 1.14 10.08
N ARG A 214 -3.28 0.71 11.07
CA ARG A 214 -3.78 1.61 12.12
C ARG A 214 -2.65 2.17 12.96
N ALA A 215 -1.64 1.37 13.32
CA ALA A 215 -0.50 1.84 14.11
C ALA A 215 0.27 2.97 13.40
N VAL A 216 0.52 2.82 12.09
CA VAL A 216 1.16 3.87 11.27
C VAL A 216 0.31 5.14 11.25
N LEU A 217 -0.97 5.01 10.93
CA LEU A 217 -1.89 6.14 10.77
C LEU A 217 -2.14 6.88 12.10
N THR A 218 -2.29 6.14 13.21
CA THR A 218 -2.48 6.72 14.56
C THR A 218 -1.23 7.48 15.00
N HIS A 219 -0.04 6.96 14.71
CA HIS A 219 1.20 7.69 14.99
C HIS A 219 1.30 8.97 14.16
N ALA A 220 0.85 8.94 12.90
CA ALA A 220 0.79 10.15 12.07
C ALA A 220 -0.24 11.18 12.59
N GLU A 221 -1.31 10.74 13.25
CA GLU A 221 -2.32 11.62 13.82
C GLU A 221 -1.82 12.37 15.07
N GLN A 222 -0.94 11.75 15.85
CA GLN A 222 -0.44 12.35 17.08
C GLN A 222 0.25 13.69 16.79
N PRO A 223 -0.14 14.79 17.47
CA PRO A 223 0.56 16.05 17.32
C PRO A 223 2.02 15.84 17.73
N ALA A 224 2.95 16.50 17.06
CA ALA A 224 4.37 16.54 17.43
C ALA A 224 4.62 17.20 18.81
N ALA A 225 3.71 16.96 19.76
CA ALA A 225 3.78 17.48 21.12
C ALA A 225 4.94 16.91 21.95
N ALA A 226 5.63 15.89 21.43
CA ALA A 226 6.90 15.43 22.00
C ALA A 226 8.10 16.26 21.54
N ALA A 227 7.94 17.18 20.58
CA ALA A 227 8.96 18.13 20.13
C ALA A 227 9.01 19.43 20.97
N ALA A 228 8.47 19.43 22.18
CA ALA A 228 8.68 20.50 23.17
C ALA A 228 10.01 20.34 23.94
N ALA A 229 11.01 19.67 23.35
CA ALA A 229 12.40 19.81 23.74
C ALA A 229 12.92 21.12 23.14
N PRO A 230 13.73 21.92 23.90
CA PRO A 230 14.21 23.24 23.45
C PRO A 230 15.00 23.12 22.14
N PRO A 231 14.91 24.09 21.21
CA PRO A 231 15.42 24.00 19.83
C PRO A 231 16.97 23.89 19.71
N ALA A 232 17.68 23.68 20.78
CA ALA A 232 19.15 23.58 20.79
C ALA A 232 19.69 22.17 20.41
N ALA A 233 18.87 21.15 20.24
CA ALA A 233 19.28 19.78 19.93
C ALA A 233 18.58 19.16 18.71
N ALA A 234 17.82 19.91 17.92
CA ALA A 234 17.19 19.43 16.69
C ALA A 234 18.24 19.21 15.59
N GLY A 235 19.04 18.16 15.76
CA GLY A 235 19.98 17.68 14.75
C GLY A 235 19.26 16.85 13.68
N ALA A 236 19.97 16.57 12.57
CA ALA A 236 19.53 15.86 11.36
C ALA A 236 18.69 14.56 11.56
N GLY A 237 18.51 14.09 12.80
CA GLY A 237 17.73 12.90 13.15
C GLY A 237 16.21 13.09 13.10
N GLU A 238 15.68 14.27 13.42
CA GLU A 238 14.22 14.51 13.45
C GLU A 238 13.60 14.60 12.06
N THR A 239 14.34 15.22 11.11
CA THR A 239 13.91 15.30 9.71
C THR A 239 13.84 13.92 9.05
N ALA A 240 14.80 13.03 9.39
CA ALA A 240 14.84 11.66 8.88
C ALA A 240 13.69 10.80 9.45
N ALA A 241 13.35 10.96 10.73
CA ALA A 241 12.24 10.23 11.37
C ALA A 241 10.87 10.67 10.80
N SER A 242 10.68 11.97 10.58
CA SER A 242 9.45 12.51 9.95
C SER A 242 9.31 12.06 8.51
N GLY A 243 10.39 12.01 7.74
CA GLY A 243 10.39 11.46 6.37
C GLY A 243 10.05 9.98 6.32
N SER A 244 10.54 9.19 7.27
CA SER A 244 10.23 7.77 7.37
C SER A 244 8.74 7.53 7.65
N LEU A 245 8.11 8.31 8.53
CA LEU A 245 6.67 8.20 8.83
C LEU A 245 5.82 8.54 7.61
N ALA A 246 6.15 9.62 6.89
CA ALA A 246 5.42 10.00 5.67
C ALA A 246 5.45 8.87 4.63
N LEU A 247 6.61 8.25 4.41
CA LEU A 247 6.74 7.09 3.50
C LEU A 247 5.92 5.87 3.98
N CYS A 248 5.86 5.61 5.29
CA CYS A 248 5.02 4.53 5.84
C CYS A 248 3.53 4.81 5.61
N CYS A 249 3.08 6.06 5.76
CA CYS A 249 1.71 6.47 5.43
C CYS A 249 1.41 6.31 3.94
N GLU A 250 2.32 6.78 3.07
CA GLU A 250 2.18 6.63 1.61
C GLU A 250 2.09 5.16 1.19
N ALA A 251 2.90 4.29 1.79
CA ALA A 251 2.81 2.85 1.55
C ALA A 251 1.45 2.29 1.97
N THR A 252 0.93 2.71 3.12
CA THR A 252 -0.41 2.31 3.58
C THR A 252 -1.49 2.78 2.61
N PHE A 253 -1.42 4.02 2.15
CA PHE A 253 -2.35 4.56 1.15
C PHE A 253 -2.25 3.81 -0.18
N PHE A 254 -1.04 3.52 -0.65
CA PHE A 254 -0.81 2.75 -1.87
C PHE A 254 -1.47 1.37 -1.81
N VAL A 255 -1.31 0.66 -0.69
CA VAL A 255 -1.94 -0.66 -0.48
C VAL A 255 -3.47 -0.53 -0.52
N LEU A 256 -4.06 0.44 0.18
CA LEU A 256 -5.51 0.65 0.20
C LEU A 256 -6.05 1.07 -1.17
N ASP A 257 -5.36 1.94 -1.90
CA ASP A 257 -5.76 2.36 -3.26
C ASP A 257 -5.72 1.19 -4.23
N THR A 258 -4.69 0.34 -4.14
CA THR A 258 -4.55 -0.87 -4.98
C THR A 258 -5.69 -1.84 -4.71
N LEU A 259 -6.01 -2.11 -3.43
CA LEU A 259 -7.13 -2.98 -3.05
C LEU A 259 -8.48 -2.40 -3.49
N GLY A 260 -8.68 -1.07 -3.39
CA GLY A 260 -9.88 -0.39 -3.88
C GLY A 260 -10.04 -0.44 -5.40
N ALA A 261 -8.95 -0.35 -6.16
CA ALA A 261 -8.95 -0.54 -7.60
C ALA A 261 -9.37 -1.99 -7.96
N TRP A 262 -8.88 -2.98 -7.23
CA TRP A 262 -9.28 -4.38 -7.41
C TRP A 262 -10.75 -4.61 -7.04
N GLU A 263 -11.24 -4.02 -5.96
CA GLU A 263 -12.67 -4.07 -5.63
C GLU A 263 -13.54 -3.59 -6.81
N SER A 264 -13.15 -2.46 -7.40
CA SER A 264 -13.87 -1.88 -8.54
C SER A 264 -13.84 -2.78 -9.78
N GLN A 265 -12.74 -3.48 -10.02
CA GLN A 265 -12.64 -4.43 -11.15
C GLN A 265 -13.43 -5.70 -10.88
N GLN A 266 -13.40 -6.25 -9.66
CA GLN A 266 -14.19 -7.41 -9.29
C GLN A 266 -15.70 -7.15 -9.46
N LYS A 267 -16.17 -5.94 -9.14
CA LYS A 267 -17.55 -5.52 -9.40
C LYS A 267 -17.88 -5.51 -10.90
N ARG A 268 -16.96 -5.05 -11.74
CA ARG A 268 -17.15 -5.05 -13.21
C ARG A 268 -17.13 -6.46 -13.81
N ALA A 269 -16.44 -7.40 -13.17
CA ALA A 269 -16.35 -8.78 -13.56
C ALA A 269 -17.46 -9.66 -12.93
N ASP A 270 -18.49 -9.06 -12.32
CA ASP A 270 -19.59 -9.73 -11.60
C ASP A 270 -19.15 -10.65 -10.44
N GLN A 271 -17.93 -10.46 -9.93
CA GLN A 271 -17.37 -11.21 -8.80
C GLN A 271 -17.69 -10.50 -7.47
N PHE A 272 -18.97 -10.39 -7.15
CA PHE A 272 -19.45 -9.58 -6.01
C PHE A 272 -19.00 -10.12 -4.63
N ARG A 273 -18.73 -11.42 -4.52
CA ARG A 273 -18.28 -12.02 -3.26
C ARG A 273 -16.87 -11.52 -2.89
N GLU A 274 -15.96 -11.56 -3.84
CA GLU A 274 -14.59 -11.10 -3.70
C GLU A 274 -14.54 -9.58 -3.48
N ALA A 275 -15.32 -8.83 -4.27
CA ALA A 275 -15.47 -7.40 -4.07
C ALA A 275 -15.96 -7.04 -2.67
N ARG A 276 -16.90 -7.82 -2.10
CA ARG A 276 -17.39 -7.61 -0.73
C ARG A 276 -16.31 -7.85 0.33
N LYS A 277 -15.47 -8.88 0.16
CA LYS A 277 -14.35 -9.14 1.07
C LYS A 277 -13.32 -8.00 1.06
N LEU A 278 -12.95 -7.54 -0.14
CA LEU A 278 -12.04 -6.41 -0.32
C LEU A 278 -12.60 -5.14 0.34
N ARG A 279 -13.87 -4.86 0.08
CA ARG A 279 -14.57 -3.72 0.66
C ARG A 279 -14.61 -3.77 2.18
N ALA A 280 -14.97 -4.91 2.76
CA ALA A 280 -15.00 -5.09 4.21
C ALA A 280 -13.62 -4.87 4.85
N PHE A 281 -12.54 -5.25 4.17
CA PHE A 281 -11.17 -4.99 4.62
C PHE A 281 -10.80 -3.50 4.55
N THR A 282 -11.08 -2.83 3.44
CA THR A 282 -10.75 -1.41 3.26
C THR A 282 -11.59 -0.49 4.15
N GLU A 283 -12.87 -0.83 4.38
CA GLU A 283 -13.77 -0.09 5.28
C GLU A 283 -13.44 -0.31 6.76
N ALA A 284 -12.70 -1.37 7.12
CA ALA A 284 -12.25 -1.60 8.48
C ALA A 284 -11.24 -0.54 8.98
N VAL A 285 -10.62 0.22 8.09
CA VAL A 285 -9.76 1.37 8.45
C VAL A 285 -10.63 2.63 8.50
N PRO A 286 -10.74 3.33 9.66
CA PRO A 286 -11.62 4.50 9.79
C PRO A 286 -11.24 5.63 8.80
N ARG A 287 -12.22 6.14 8.05
CA ARG A 287 -12.00 7.18 7.04
C ARG A 287 -11.41 8.47 7.62
N MET A 288 -11.89 8.87 8.80
CA MET A 288 -11.38 10.07 9.46
C MET A 288 -9.92 9.92 9.92
N LEU A 289 -9.50 8.73 10.33
CA LEU A 289 -8.08 8.44 10.62
C LEU A 289 -7.22 8.57 9.36
N LEU A 290 -7.69 8.03 8.22
CA LEU A 290 -7.03 8.18 6.92
C LEU A 290 -6.95 9.64 6.49
N ALA A 291 -8.03 10.41 6.67
CA ALA A 291 -8.08 11.83 6.31
C ALA A 291 -7.07 12.66 7.12
N ARG A 292 -7.01 12.46 8.43
CA ARG A 292 -6.07 13.18 9.32
C ARG A 292 -4.61 12.82 9.00
N ALA A 293 -4.32 11.53 8.82
CA ALA A 293 -2.98 11.08 8.43
C ALA A 293 -2.58 11.63 7.05
N ALA A 294 -3.48 11.63 6.06
CA ALA A 294 -3.22 12.19 4.73
C ALA A 294 -2.90 13.69 4.81
N LEU A 295 -3.67 14.45 5.59
CA LEU A 295 -3.42 15.87 5.78
C LEU A 295 -2.05 16.14 6.43
N ARG A 296 -1.66 15.33 7.41
CA ARG A 296 -0.33 15.43 8.07
C ARG A 296 0.81 15.16 7.10
N CYS A 297 0.63 14.20 6.19
CA CYS A 297 1.60 13.88 5.14
C CYS A 297 1.59 14.86 3.95
N GLY A 298 0.79 15.94 4.00
CA GLY A 298 0.73 16.93 2.93
C GLY A 298 -0.19 16.59 1.77
N ALA A 299 -0.90 15.45 1.82
CA ALA A 299 -1.81 14.98 0.77
C ALA A 299 -3.24 15.51 0.98
N ALA A 300 -3.44 16.85 0.84
CA ALA A 300 -4.70 17.53 1.13
C ALA A 300 -5.88 17.03 0.27
N CYS A 301 -5.68 16.82 -1.03
CA CYS A 301 -6.72 16.26 -1.91
C CYS A 301 -7.16 14.85 -1.48
N ARG A 302 -6.22 14.04 -1.00
CA ARG A 302 -6.53 12.71 -0.46
C ARG A 302 -7.33 12.81 0.85
N ALA A 303 -6.99 13.78 1.70
CA ALA A 303 -7.74 14.03 2.93
C ALA A 303 -9.19 14.41 2.63
N LEU A 304 -9.44 15.32 1.68
CA LEU A 304 -10.79 15.68 1.22
C LEU A 304 -11.58 14.47 0.74
N ARG A 305 -10.98 13.65 -0.13
CA ARG A 305 -11.61 12.42 -0.62
C ARG A 305 -12.08 11.50 0.52
N TYR A 306 -11.27 11.33 1.56
CA TYR A 306 -11.65 10.49 2.70
C TYR A 306 -12.77 11.11 3.56
N VAL A 307 -12.77 12.44 3.72
CA VAL A 307 -13.87 13.13 4.42
C VAL A 307 -15.18 13.00 3.62
N GLU A 308 -15.15 13.18 2.30
CA GLU A 308 -16.30 12.99 1.42
C GLU A 308 -16.84 11.56 1.51
N GLN A 309 -15.95 10.56 1.44
CA GLN A 309 -16.33 9.15 1.60
C GLN A 309 -16.97 8.87 2.96
N HIS A 310 -16.42 9.46 4.04
CA HIS A 310 -17.02 9.36 5.37
C HIS A 310 -18.40 10.00 5.42
N ALA A 311 -18.54 11.18 4.83
CA ALA A 311 -19.82 11.88 4.74
C ALA A 311 -20.87 11.05 3.99
N ASP A 312 -20.49 10.45 2.85
CA ASP A 312 -21.39 9.59 2.07
C ASP A 312 -21.79 8.31 2.82
N GLU A 313 -20.83 7.67 3.51
CA GLU A 313 -21.08 6.46 4.32
C GLU A 313 -22.05 6.73 5.47
N THR A 314 -21.92 7.89 6.11
CA THR A 314 -22.79 8.30 7.24
C THR A 314 -24.11 8.93 6.80
N ALA A 315 -24.20 9.47 5.56
CA ALA A 315 -25.39 10.08 5.00
C ALA A 315 -26.38 9.09 4.37
N ARG A 316 -26.02 7.79 4.26
CA ARG A 316 -26.94 6.79 3.70
C ARG A 316 -28.21 6.73 4.55
N PRO A 317 -29.37 7.15 4.01
CA PRO A 317 -30.63 7.03 4.74
C PRO A 317 -30.90 5.56 5.01
N THR A 318 -31.27 5.24 6.24
CA THR A 318 -31.84 3.93 6.51
C THR A 318 -33.08 3.76 5.61
N PRO A 319 -33.37 2.54 5.11
CA PRO A 319 -34.51 2.31 4.19
C PRO A 319 -35.86 2.85 4.69
N GLN A 320 -35.97 3.19 5.98
CA GLN A 320 -37.17 3.75 6.62
C GLN A 320 -37.26 5.28 6.52
N GLU A 321 -36.20 6.00 6.17
CA GLU A 321 -36.16 7.48 6.15
C GLU A 321 -36.37 8.10 4.78
N PHE A 322 -36.73 7.34 3.75
CA PHE A 322 -37.01 7.84 2.41
C PHE A 322 -38.37 8.56 2.37
N ASN A 323 -38.49 9.67 3.10
CA ASN A 323 -39.62 10.57 3.04
C ASN A 323 -39.25 11.80 2.17
N LEU A 324 -39.63 11.75 0.90
CA LEU A 324 -39.48 12.81 -0.10
C LEU A 324 -40.10 14.16 0.29
N SER A 325 -40.81 14.24 1.42
CA SER A 325 -41.55 15.46 1.85
C SER A 325 -40.82 16.29 2.91
N LYS A 326 -39.71 15.83 3.46
CA LYS A 326 -38.86 16.66 4.31
C LYS A 326 -37.76 17.26 3.44
N GLY A 327 -37.86 18.58 3.19
CA GLY A 327 -36.77 19.32 2.57
C GLY A 327 -35.44 18.95 3.19
N GLU A 328 -34.40 18.80 2.35
CA GLU A 328 -33.06 18.40 2.74
C GLU A 328 -32.66 19.09 4.05
N ALA A 329 -32.74 18.35 5.16
CA ALA A 329 -32.28 18.86 6.43
C ALA A 329 -30.78 19.12 6.25
N ARG A 330 -30.42 20.40 6.32
CA ARG A 330 -29.03 20.87 6.17
C ARG A 330 -28.21 20.11 7.19
N ARG A 331 -27.37 19.17 6.71
CA ARG A 331 -26.57 18.35 7.58
C ARG A 331 -25.48 19.21 8.22
N GLU A 332 -25.53 19.36 9.52
CA GLU A 332 -24.45 19.96 10.26
C GLU A 332 -23.29 18.94 10.35
N LEU A 333 -22.14 19.34 9.82
CA LEU A 333 -20.92 18.55 9.96
C LEU A 333 -20.37 18.66 11.38
N PRO A 334 -19.85 17.58 11.96
CA PRO A 334 -19.11 17.63 13.23
C PRO A 334 -17.97 18.64 13.19
N ALA A 335 -17.68 19.29 14.32
CA ALA A 335 -16.68 20.35 14.37
C ALA A 335 -15.27 19.89 13.96
N ASP A 336 -14.92 18.66 14.26
CA ASP A 336 -13.64 18.07 13.89
C ASP A 336 -13.52 17.77 12.39
N GLU A 337 -14.61 17.38 11.73
CA GLU A 337 -14.65 17.25 10.26
C GLU A 337 -14.49 18.60 9.58
N VAL A 338 -15.18 19.60 10.08
CA VAL A 338 -15.08 20.97 9.55
C VAL A 338 -13.66 21.53 9.73
N ALA A 339 -13.04 21.33 10.91
CA ALA A 339 -11.66 21.74 11.15
C ALA A 339 -10.67 21.08 10.19
N LEU A 340 -10.90 19.79 9.88
CA LEU A 340 -10.10 19.04 8.92
C LEU A 340 -10.27 19.59 7.49
N LEU A 341 -11.53 19.86 7.08
CA LEU A 341 -11.82 20.47 5.78
C LEU A 341 -11.18 21.86 5.65
N HIS A 342 -11.25 22.71 6.68
CA HIS A 342 -10.56 23.98 6.68
C HIS A 342 -9.05 23.83 6.48
N ALA A 343 -8.44 22.89 7.20
CA ALA A 343 -7.00 22.66 7.08
C ALA A 343 -6.61 22.08 5.71
N ALA A 344 -7.48 21.28 5.09
CA ALA A 344 -7.25 20.71 3.77
C ALA A 344 -7.40 21.79 2.66
N TYR A 345 -8.49 22.55 2.67
CA TYR A 345 -8.71 23.61 1.70
C TYR A 345 -7.68 24.72 1.81
N GLY A 346 -7.22 25.04 3.02
CA GLY A 346 -6.14 26.00 3.23
C GLY A 346 -4.79 25.58 2.63
N ARG A 347 -4.58 24.28 2.37
CA ARG A 347 -3.39 23.78 1.68
C ARG A 347 -3.54 23.71 0.16
N ILE A 348 -4.77 23.63 -0.33
CA ILE A 348 -5.07 23.59 -1.77
C ILE A 348 -5.22 25.01 -2.34
N ASP A 349 -5.39 26.00 -1.44
CA ASP A 349 -5.64 27.41 -1.80
C ASP A 349 -6.94 27.60 -2.59
N GLU A 350 -8.04 27.02 -2.06
CA GLU A 350 -9.38 27.12 -2.65
C GLU A 350 -10.28 28.06 -1.82
N PRO A 351 -10.24 29.39 -2.10
CA PRO A 351 -10.95 30.38 -1.29
C PRO A 351 -12.47 30.21 -1.27
N ASP A 352 -13.07 29.74 -2.37
CA ASP A 352 -14.54 29.57 -2.48
C ASP A 352 -15.04 28.46 -1.55
N ALA A 353 -14.21 27.44 -1.28
CA ALA A 353 -14.53 26.35 -0.37
C ALA A 353 -14.70 26.83 1.07
N PHE A 354 -13.94 27.85 1.50
CA PHE A 354 -14.07 28.44 2.84
C PHE A 354 -15.41 29.14 3.03
N VAL A 355 -15.90 29.85 2.00
CA VAL A 355 -17.23 30.48 2.03
C VAL A 355 -18.32 29.41 2.15
N GLY A 356 -18.15 28.29 1.45
CA GLY A 356 -19.05 27.14 1.54
C GLY A 356 -19.08 26.54 2.94
N LEU A 357 -17.92 26.33 3.54
CA LEU A 357 -17.80 25.79 4.91
C LEU A 357 -18.40 26.73 5.97
N GLY A 358 -18.18 28.04 5.86
CA GLY A 358 -18.78 29.02 6.77
C GLY A 358 -20.30 28.98 6.77
N ARG A 359 -20.93 28.60 5.63
CA ARG A 359 -22.39 28.42 5.54
C ARG A 359 -22.90 27.12 6.15
N MET A 360 -22.04 26.13 6.34
CA MET A 360 -22.39 24.81 6.92
C MET A 360 -22.32 24.77 8.44
N ARG A 361 -21.94 25.88 9.08
CA ARG A 361 -21.68 25.96 10.52
C ARG A 361 -22.78 26.67 11.29
N SER A 362 -22.97 26.23 12.53
CA SER A 362 -23.76 26.96 13.53
C SER A 362 -22.90 27.96 14.33
N ALA A 363 -21.59 27.72 14.46
CA ALA A 363 -20.64 28.59 15.16
C ALA A 363 -19.25 28.51 14.54
N THR A 364 -18.62 29.66 14.25
CA THR A 364 -17.24 29.75 13.78
C THR A 364 -16.29 30.02 14.95
N SER A 365 -15.15 29.29 15.03
CA SER A 365 -14.12 29.66 15.96
C SER A 365 -13.35 30.88 15.41
N LEU A 366 -12.86 31.73 16.30
CA LEU A 366 -12.11 32.93 15.91
C LEU A 366 -10.91 32.60 14.98
N VAL A 367 -10.21 31.49 15.27
CA VAL A 367 -9.02 31.06 14.48
C VAL A 367 -9.43 30.71 13.04
N GLU A 368 -10.59 30.13 12.87
CA GLU A 368 -11.11 29.74 11.56
C GLU A 368 -11.63 30.93 10.80
N GLU A 369 -12.33 31.85 11.47
CA GLU A 369 -12.77 33.11 10.86
C GLU A 369 -11.57 33.95 10.35
N VAL A 370 -10.52 34.02 11.14
CA VAL A 370 -9.28 34.73 10.74
C VAL A 370 -8.63 34.04 9.54
N ARG A 371 -8.54 32.71 9.53
CA ARG A 371 -8.00 31.97 8.39
C ARG A 371 -8.84 32.18 7.13
N GLU A 372 -10.14 32.17 7.27
CA GLU A 372 -11.07 32.43 6.15
C GLU A 372 -10.83 33.83 5.56
N LEU A 373 -10.74 34.86 6.41
CA LEU A 373 -10.44 36.21 5.99
C LEU A 373 -9.05 36.35 5.34
N GLN A 374 -8.05 35.63 5.84
CA GLN A 374 -6.70 35.60 5.25
C GLN A 374 -6.73 34.97 3.83
N HIS A 375 -7.41 33.83 3.66
CA HIS A 375 -7.54 33.19 2.35
C HIS A 375 -8.35 34.01 1.35
N GLN A 376 -9.31 34.80 1.83
CA GLN A 376 -10.04 35.76 1.00
C GLN A 376 -9.22 37.01 0.65
N GLY A 377 -7.97 37.15 1.13
CA GLY A 377 -7.15 38.33 0.94
C GLY A 377 -7.61 39.54 1.79
N ARG A 378 -8.57 39.36 2.70
CA ARG A 378 -9.14 40.42 3.56
C ARG A 378 -8.32 40.60 4.84
N TYR A 379 -7.03 40.88 4.70
CA TYR A 379 -6.08 40.96 5.82
C TYR A 379 -6.44 42.02 6.87
N SER A 380 -6.99 43.19 6.47
CA SER A 380 -7.43 44.20 7.39
C SER A 380 -8.56 43.73 8.31
N ALA A 381 -9.51 42.98 7.78
CA ALA A 381 -10.60 42.38 8.57
C ALA A 381 -10.05 41.31 9.52
N ALA A 382 -9.12 40.47 9.06
CA ALA A 382 -8.46 39.48 9.90
C ALA A 382 -7.72 40.09 11.10
N VAL A 383 -7.00 41.22 10.88
CA VAL A 383 -6.33 41.95 11.95
C VAL A 383 -7.34 42.55 12.94
N SER A 384 -8.46 43.11 12.46
CA SER A 384 -9.51 43.64 13.32
C SER A 384 -10.16 42.54 14.19
N CYS A 385 -10.36 41.34 13.64
CA CYS A 385 -10.83 40.15 14.38
C CYS A 385 -9.88 39.80 15.53
N TYR A 386 -8.58 39.73 15.28
CA TYR A 386 -7.58 39.44 16.30
C TYR A 386 -7.56 40.56 17.40
N GLN A 387 -7.61 41.80 17.01
CA GLN A 387 -7.63 42.93 17.96
C GLN A 387 -8.82 42.88 18.89
N THR A 388 -10.02 42.57 18.33
CA THR A 388 -11.25 42.44 19.14
C THR A 388 -11.13 41.30 20.13
N ALA A 389 -10.59 40.14 19.69
CA ALA A 389 -10.39 39.00 20.57
C ALA A 389 -9.40 39.28 21.71
N LEU A 390 -8.29 39.96 21.42
CA LEU A 390 -7.30 40.34 22.43
C LEU A 390 -7.92 41.30 23.46
N GLN A 391 -8.69 42.26 23.02
CA GLN A 391 -9.43 43.15 23.92
C GLN A 391 -10.39 42.39 24.83
N GLN A 392 -11.19 41.48 24.27
CA GLN A 392 -12.11 40.63 25.07
C GLN A 392 -11.36 39.75 26.09
N GLN A 393 -10.19 39.22 25.73
CA GLN A 393 -9.37 38.42 26.64
C GLN A 393 -8.79 39.26 27.78
N GLN A 394 -8.33 40.48 27.47
CA GLN A 394 -7.85 41.43 28.47
C GLN A 394 -8.98 41.82 29.47
N PHE A 395 -10.18 42.10 28.98
CA PHE A 395 -11.33 42.36 29.85
C PHE A 395 -11.68 41.19 30.75
N ARG A 396 -11.61 39.96 30.25
CA ARG A 396 -11.87 38.74 31.06
C ARG A 396 -10.77 38.49 32.12
N GLN A 397 -9.57 38.95 31.93
CA GLN A 397 -8.48 38.81 32.92
C GLN A 397 -8.49 39.93 33.98
N GLN A 398 -9.18 41.04 33.73
CA GLN A 398 -9.31 42.16 34.67
C GLN A 398 -10.60 42.09 35.51
N ALA A 399 -11.58 41.26 35.12
CA ALA A 399 -12.80 41.00 35.89
C ALA A 399 -12.64 39.75 36.77
#